data_28ba8e9fda67db5c23eff4c5a980feb2
#
_entry.id   28ba8e9fda67db5c23eff4c5a980feb2
#
_cell.length_a   1.000
_cell.length_b   1.000
_cell.length_c   1.000
_cell.angle_alpha   90.00
_cell.angle_beta   90.00
_cell.angle_gamma   90.00
#
_symmetry.space_group_name_H-M   'P 1'
#
loop_
_entity.id
_entity.type
_entity.pdbx_description
1 polymer ?
#
loop_
_entity_poly.entity_id
_entity_poly.type
_entity_poly.pdbx_seq_one_letter_code
_entity_poly.pdbx_strand_id
1 'polypeptide(L)'
;AFTNQAADEALSRAISQLNYNIKDFSNFRTLHSLAYRELHLKDENIMSDEDYRRISDKTQIKLSNPNNNIKKYGAGFPDDIFMQVIDGAKIRGLTSEAYFNYPDVGNIEGGLRKLKYIDKSLIDYKKERNKYDMTDMIVDFNKKHYDLMPNFDVVIVDEAQDLSWLQWKMVERVLTKA
;
A
#
# COMPACT_ATOMS: atom_id res chain seq x y z
N ALA A 1 -10.40 2.24 -9.86
CA ALA A 1 -11.12 1.16 -9.16
C ALA A 1 -10.40 0.76 -7.88
N PHE A 2 -11.13 0.29 -6.89
CA PHE A 2 -10.57 -0.08 -5.58
C PHE A 2 -9.91 -1.47 -5.63
N THR A 3 -10.45 -2.41 -6.36
CA THR A 3 -9.91 -3.76 -6.53
C THR A 3 -9.58 -4.07 -7.98
N ASN A 4 -8.67 -5.03 -8.21
CA ASN A 4 -8.37 -5.48 -9.57
C ASN A 4 -9.61 -6.08 -10.24
N GLN A 5 -10.41 -6.86 -9.51
CA GLN A 5 -11.65 -7.43 -10.04
C GLN A 5 -12.63 -6.36 -10.50
N ALA A 6 -12.81 -5.28 -9.71
CA ALA A 6 -13.67 -4.15 -10.11
C ALA A 6 -13.10 -3.40 -11.32
N ALA A 7 -11.78 -3.24 -11.40
CA ALA A 7 -11.13 -2.65 -12.58
C ALA A 7 -11.36 -3.50 -13.84
N ASP A 8 -11.18 -4.81 -13.75
CA ASP A 8 -11.36 -5.75 -14.85
C ASP A 8 -12.83 -5.82 -15.30
N GLU A 9 -13.78 -5.79 -14.36
CA GLU A 9 -15.21 -5.78 -14.66
C GLU A 9 -15.62 -4.47 -15.36
N ALA A 10 -15.18 -3.32 -14.84
CA ALA A 10 -15.44 -2.02 -15.45
C ALA A 10 -14.84 -1.94 -16.86
N LEU A 11 -13.62 -2.44 -17.04
CA LEU A 11 -12.96 -2.53 -18.34
C LEU A 11 -13.74 -3.41 -19.31
N SER A 12 -14.17 -4.61 -18.89
CA SER A 12 -14.93 -5.54 -19.71
C SER A 12 -16.27 -4.93 -20.17
N ARG A 13 -16.96 -4.24 -19.26
CA ARG A 13 -18.21 -3.53 -19.57
C ARG A 13 -17.98 -2.37 -20.55
N ALA A 14 -16.93 -1.56 -20.35
CA ALA A 14 -16.60 -0.45 -21.23
C ALA A 14 -16.30 -0.95 -22.66
N ILE A 15 -15.50 -2.00 -22.82
CA ILE A 15 -15.19 -2.59 -24.12
C ILE A 15 -16.46 -3.11 -24.79
N SER A 16 -17.29 -3.88 -24.07
CA SER A 16 -18.49 -4.52 -24.64
C SER A 16 -19.59 -3.52 -25.02
N GLN A 17 -19.75 -2.45 -24.24
CA GLN A 17 -20.83 -1.47 -24.44
C GLN A 17 -20.44 -0.32 -25.38
N LEU A 18 -19.17 0.08 -25.37
CA LEU A 18 -18.71 1.26 -26.09
C LEU A 18 -17.93 0.93 -27.35
N ASN A 19 -17.69 -0.35 -27.61
CA ASN A 19 -16.99 -0.86 -28.81
C ASN A 19 -15.58 -0.24 -29.00
N TYR A 20 -14.90 0.09 -27.90
CA TYR A 20 -13.52 0.58 -27.90
C TYR A 20 -12.50 -0.56 -27.87
N ASN A 21 -11.26 -0.26 -28.26
CA ASN A 21 -10.16 -1.20 -28.14
C ASN A 21 -9.64 -1.25 -26.70
N ILE A 22 -9.23 -2.42 -26.23
CA ILE A 22 -8.64 -2.59 -24.88
C ILE A 22 -7.45 -1.65 -24.64
N LYS A 23 -6.71 -1.29 -25.67
CA LYS A 23 -5.55 -0.37 -25.59
C LYS A 23 -5.95 1.05 -25.17
N ASP A 24 -7.18 1.46 -25.45
CA ASP A 24 -7.70 2.78 -25.13
C ASP A 24 -7.93 2.93 -23.61
N PHE A 25 -7.97 1.81 -22.89
CA PHE A 25 -8.24 1.76 -21.46
C PHE A 25 -7.02 1.41 -20.62
N SER A 26 -5.82 1.73 -21.08
CA SER A 26 -4.55 1.43 -20.39
C SER A 26 -4.47 1.99 -18.96
N ASN A 27 -5.31 2.96 -18.61
CA ASN A 27 -5.40 3.61 -17.32
C ASN A 27 -6.58 3.17 -16.43
N PHE A 28 -7.38 2.17 -16.88
CA PHE A 28 -8.35 1.50 -16.02
C PHE A 28 -7.59 0.58 -15.04
N ARG A 29 -7.32 1.09 -13.85
CA ARG A 29 -6.46 0.37 -12.89
C ARG A 29 -6.71 0.78 -11.44
N THR A 30 -6.18 0.01 -10.51
CA THR A 30 -6.15 0.37 -9.10
C THR A 30 -5.08 1.43 -8.83
N LEU A 31 -5.19 2.17 -7.72
CA LEU A 31 -4.16 3.12 -7.29
C LEU A 31 -2.81 2.45 -7.09
N HIS A 32 -2.78 1.24 -6.52
CA HIS A 32 -1.54 0.46 -6.37
C HIS A 32 -0.92 0.09 -7.71
N SER A 33 -1.73 -0.33 -8.69
CA SER A 33 -1.24 -0.62 -10.04
C SER A 33 -0.72 0.63 -10.75
N LEU A 34 -1.32 1.79 -10.51
CA LEU A 34 -0.80 3.07 -11.00
C LEU A 34 0.55 3.39 -10.35
N ALA A 35 0.64 3.31 -9.01
CA ALA A 35 1.88 3.55 -8.28
C ALA A 35 3.00 2.58 -8.71
N TYR A 36 2.70 1.29 -8.82
CA TYR A 36 3.64 0.26 -9.29
C TYR A 36 4.26 0.63 -10.64
N ARG A 37 3.43 1.01 -11.61
CA ARG A 37 3.88 1.43 -12.94
C ARG A 37 4.74 2.69 -12.90
N GLU A 38 4.26 3.72 -12.22
CA GLU A 38 4.89 5.03 -12.19
C GLU A 38 6.20 5.08 -11.38
N LEU A 39 6.36 4.16 -10.46
CA LEU A 39 7.61 3.94 -9.72
C LEU A 39 8.56 2.96 -10.44
N HIS A 40 8.17 2.45 -11.61
CA HIS A 40 8.93 1.47 -12.40
C HIS A 40 9.35 0.24 -11.60
N LEU A 41 8.45 -0.22 -10.71
CA LEU A 41 8.71 -1.38 -9.87
C LEU A 41 8.59 -2.68 -10.69
N LYS A 42 9.29 -3.71 -10.22
CA LYS A 42 9.19 -5.08 -10.70
C LYS A 42 8.69 -5.97 -9.57
N ASP A 43 8.24 -7.18 -9.90
CA ASP A 43 7.77 -8.15 -8.89
C ASP A 43 8.83 -8.45 -7.83
N GLU A 44 10.09 -8.45 -8.23
CA GLU A 44 11.23 -8.59 -7.31
C GLU A 44 11.36 -7.47 -6.28
N ASN A 45 10.76 -6.30 -6.53
CA ASN A 45 10.74 -5.18 -5.58
C ASN A 45 9.61 -5.29 -4.56
N ILE A 46 8.65 -6.18 -4.75
CA ILE A 46 7.52 -6.32 -3.83
C ILE A 46 7.89 -7.27 -2.69
N MET A 47 7.49 -6.89 -1.47
CA MET A 47 7.68 -7.72 -0.28
C MET A 47 6.91 -9.04 -0.41
N SER A 48 7.62 -10.15 -0.31
CA SER A 48 7.11 -11.52 -0.34
C SER A 48 7.04 -12.13 1.05
N ASP A 49 6.38 -13.29 1.19
CA ASP A 49 6.37 -14.07 2.44
C ASP A 49 7.77 -14.45 2.90
N GLU A 50 8.68 -14.71 1.97
CA GLU A 50 10.07 -15.00 2.25
C GLU A 50 10.80 -13.79 2.87
N ASP A 51 10.48 -12.57 2.42
CA ASP A 51 11.06 -11.35 2.98
C ASP A 51 10.62 -11.17 4.44
N TYR A 52 9.33 -11.36 4.75
CA TYR A 52 8.81 -11.31 6.13
C TYR A 52 9.41 -12.42 7.00
N ARG A 53 9.60 -13.63 6.46
CA ARG A 53 10.27 -14.71 7.17
C ARG A 53 11.71 -14.35 7.53
N ARG A 54 12.48 -13.79 6.59
CA ARG A 54 13.87 -13.35 6.85
C ARG A 54 13.96 -12.26 7.92
N ILE A 55 13.01 -11.32 7.93
CA ILE A 55 12.94 -10.30 8.98
C ILE A 55 12.60 -10.97 10.32
N SER A 56 11.66 -11.92 10.34
CA SER A 56 11.29 -12.67 11.53
C SER A 56 12.48 -13.45 12.10
N ASP A 57 13.27 -14.12 11.25
CA ASP A 57 14.46 -14.86 11.67
C ASP A 57 15.54 -13.93 12.24
N LYS A 58 15.75 -12.77 11.60
CA LYS A 58 16.74 -11.77 12.05
C LYS A 58 16.33 -11.13 13.38
N THR A 59 15.07 -10.82 13.55
CA THR A 59 14.55 -10.10 14.71
C THR A 59 14.12 -11.01 15.87
N GLN A 60 13.97 -12.32 15.61
CA GLN A 60 13.33 -13.30 16.51
C GLN A 60 11.88 -12.92 16.86
N ILE A 61 11.23 -12.15 15.99
CA ILE A 61 9.83 -11.74 16.11
C ILE A 61 9.07 -12.26 14.90
N LYS A 62 8.07 -13.10 15.12
CA LYS A 62 7.28 -13.68 14.04
C LYS A 62 6.32 -12.65 13.47
N LEU A 63 6.49 -12.33 12.19
CA LEU A 63 5.67 -11.39 11.45
C LEU A 63 5.06 -12.08 10.22
N SER A 64 3.80 -11.81 9.95
CA SER A 64 3.11 -12.25 8.74
C SER A 64 3.18 -11.19 7.64
N ASN A 65 3.05 -11.63 6.39
CA ASN A 65 2.80 -10.73 5.28
C ASN A 65 1.36 -10.17 5.40
N PRO A 66 1.18 -8.85 5.56
CA PRO A 66 -0.14 -8.26 5.71
C PRO A 66 -1.08 -8.58 4.54
N ASN A 67 -0.55 -8.75 3.33
CA ASN A 67 -1.34 -9.05 2.13
C ASN A 67 -1.98 -10.45 2.16
N ASN A 68 -1.40 -11.40 2.92
CA ASN A 68 -1.95 -12.76 3.05
C ASN A 68 -3.03 -12.87 4.11
N ASN A 69 -3.03 -12.01 5.11
CA ASN A 69 -4.00 -12.04 6.23
C ASN A 69 -5.42 -11.62 5.80
N ILE A 70 -5.57 -10.93 4.67
CA ILE A 70 -6.89 -10.59 4.09
C ILE A 70 -7.67 -11.85 3.67
N LYS A 71 -6.97 -12.98 3.42
CA LYS A 71 -7.59 -14.22 2.94
C LYS A 71 -7.75 -15.35 3.99
N LYS A 72 -7.16 -15.20 5.18
CA LYS A 72 -7.24 -16.23 6.24
C LYS A 72 -7.76 -15.63 7.54
N TYR A 73 -9.04 -15.78 7.77
CA TYR A 73 -9.64 -15.52 9.07
C TYR A 73 -8.87 -16.27 10.17
N GLY A 74 -8.22 -15.56 11.06
CA GLY A 74 -7.96 -16.05 12.41
C GLY A 74 -6.58 -16.55 12.77
N ALA A 75 -5.54 -16.46 11.96
CA ALA A 75 -4.23 -17.02 12.34
C ALA A 75 -3.04 -16.10 11.98
N GLY A 76 -3.05 -14.87 12.47
CA GLY A 76 -1.86 -14.02 12.53
C GLY A 76 -0.99 -14.38 13.75
N PHE A 77 0.27 -13.99 13.73
CA PHE A 77 1.12 -14.04 14.91
C PHE A 77 0.72 -12.95 15.90
N PRO A 78 0.96 -13.13 17.22
CA PRO A 78 0.66 -12.09 18.22
C PRO A 78 1.32 -10.75 17.92
N ASP A 79 2.51 -10.76 17.31
CA ASP A 79 3.27 -9.58 16.98
C ASP A 79 2.81 -8.86 15.71
N ASP A 80 1.87 -9.40 14.94
CA ASP A 80 1.30 -8.75 13.77
C ASP A 80 0.54 -7.47 14.13
N ILE A 81 0.16 -7.29 15.39
CA ILE A 81 -0.41 -6.03 15.87
C ILE A 81 0.54 -4.83 15.63
N PHE A 82 1.86 -5.04 15.74
CA PHE A 82 2.83 -4.00 15.43
C PHE A 82 2.84 -3.64 13.94
N MET A 83 2.63 -4.63 13.07
CA MET A 83 2.47 -4.38 11.63
C MET A 83 1.23 -3.53 11.35
N GLN A 84 0.11 -3.81 12.03
CA GLN A 84 -1.11 -3.02 11.92
C GLN A 84 -0.91 -1.57 12.38
N VAL A 85 -0.14 -1.36 13.45
CA VAL A 85 0.22 -0.01 13.92
C VAL A 85 1.10 0.71 12.91
N ILE A 86 2.10 0.06 12.35
CA ILE A 86 3.02 0.65 11.36
C ILE A 86 2.25 1.04 10.09
N ASP A 87 1.42 0.14 9.56
CA ASP A 87 0.62 0.43 8.37
C ASP A 87 -0.47 1.46 8.65
N GLY A 88 -1.14 1.37 9.79
CA GLY A 88 -2.15 2.34 10.22
C GLY A 88 -1.58 3.75 10.36
N ALA A 89 -0.35 3.88 10.83
CA ALA A 89 0.37 5.14 10.89
C ALA A 89 0.65 5.71 9.49
N LYS A 90 1.21 4.90 8.58
CA LYS A 90 1.49 5.30 7.20
C LYS A 90 0.23 5.77 6.46
N ILE A 91 -0.85 5.00 6.57
CA ILE A 91 -2.15 5.32 5.94
C ILE A 91 -2.68 6.68 6.40
N ARG A 92 -2.37 7.11 7.63
CA ARG A 92 -2.78 8.39 8.22
C ARG A 92 -1.74 9.50 8.09
N GLY A 93 -0.59 9.22 7.47
CA GLY A 93 0.52 10.16 7.37
C GLY A 93 1.19 10.48 8.71
N LEU A 94 1.14 9.55 9.65
CA LEU A 94 1.74 9.66 10.98
C LEU A 94 3.01 8.82 11.09
N THR A 95 3.82 9.10 12.11
CA THR A 95 4.87 8.17 12.53
C THR A 95 4.25 7.00 13.32
N SER A 96 4.87 5.83 13.29
CA SER A 96 4.41 4.67 14.07
C SER A 96 4.32 4.96 15.57
N GLU A 97 5.23 5.78 16.10
CA GLU A 97 5.22 6.24 17.49
C GLU A 97 4.02 7.15 17.81
N ALA A 98 3.72 8.10 16.91
CA ALA A 98 2.59 8.99 17.09
C ALA A 98 1.27 8.19 17.10
N TYR A 99 1.12 7.26 16.16
CA TYR A 99 -0.08 6.44 16.05
C TYR A 99 -0.21 5.44 17.21
N PHE A 100 0.90 4.92 17.74
CA PHE A 100 0.91 4.02 18.90
C PHE A 100 0.21 4.62 20.12
N ASN A 101 0.26 5.93 20.28
CA ASN A 101 -0.37 6.65 21.40
C ASN A 101 -1.86 6.99 21.16
N TYR A 102 -2.44 6.55 20.03
CA TYR A 102 -3.86 6.76 19.77
C TYR A 102 -4.72 5.84 20.63
N PRO A 103 -5.90 6.30 21.11
CA PRO A 103 -6.79 5.50 21.95
C PRO A 103 -7.22 4.17 21.30
N ASP A 104 -7.34 4.17 19.98
CA ASP A 104 -7.79 3.01 19.21
C ASP A 104 -6.76 1.87 19.14
N VAL A 105 -5.50 2.15 19.44
CA VAL A 105 -4.42 1.16 19.36
C VAL A 105 -4.40 0.24 20.59
N GLY A 106 -4.90 0.71 21.73
CA GLY A 106 -4.95 -0.05 22.97
C GLY A 106 -3.59 -0.26 23.62
N ASN A 107 -3.55 -1.14 24.63
CA ASN A 107 -2.31 -1.48 25.33
C ASN A 107 -1.69 -2.72 24.70
N ILE A 108 -0.56 -2.54 23.98
CA ILE A 108 0.12 -3.62 23.28
C ILE A 108 1.29 -4.14 24.13
N GLU A 109 1.33 -5.46 24.38
CA GLU A 109 2.44 -6.10 25.09
C GLU A 109 3.76 -5.90 24.33
N GLY A 110 4.82 -5.57 25.08
CA GLY A 110 6.13 -5.21 24.53
C GLY A 110 6.26 -3.74 24.12
N GLY A 111 5.17 -3.03 24.00
CA GLY A 111 5.08 -1.58 23.93
C GLY A 111 5.88 -0.90 22.82
N LEU A 112 6.10 0.39 23.01
CA LEU A 112 6.75 1.28 22.04
C LEU A 112 8.17 0.84 21.66
N ARG A 113 8.91 0.22 22.59
CA ARG A 113 10.29 -0.23 22.31
C ARG A 113 10.31 -1.33 21.26
N LYS A 114 9.40 -2.30 21.33
CA LYS A 114 9.28 -3.40 20.38
C LYS A 114 8.79 -2.88 19.02
N LEU A 115 7.81 -1.95 19.03
CA LEU A 115 7.34 -1.27 17.81
C LEU A 115 8.50 -0.60 17.07
N LYS A 116 9.29 0.22 17.76
CA LYS A 116 10.45 0.91 17.17
C LYS A 116 11.47 -0.04 16.58
N TYR A 117 11.72 -1.16 17.25
CA TYR A 117 12.66 -2.17 16.78
C TYR A 117 12.15 -2.86 15.49
N ILE A 118 10.87 -3.22 15.44
CA ILE A 118 10.24 -3.84 14.27
C ILE A 118 10.22 -2.84 13.10
N ASP A 119 9.73 -1.62 13.34
CA ASP A 119 9.62 -0.58 12.31
C ASP A 119 10.98 -0.26 11.68
N LYS A 120 12.00 -0.06 12.52
CA LYS A 120 13.37 0.13 12.04
C LYS A 120 13.89 -1.06 11.24
N SER A 121 13.66 -2.29 11.70
CA SER A 121 14.11 -3.49 11.01
C SER A 121 13.45 -3.65 9.63
N LEU A 122 12.17 -3.30 9.51
CA LEU A 122 11.43 -3.27 8.24
C LEU A 122 11.99 -2.21 7.30
N ILE A 123 12.21 -0.99 7.80
CA ILE A 123 12.76 0.12 7.00
C ILE A 123 14.15 -0.25 6.48
N ASP A 124 15.04 -0.72 7.36
CA ASP A 124 16.41 -1.09 6.99
C ASP A 124 16.41 -2.22 5.94
N TYR A 125 15.61 -3.27 6.16
CA TYR A 125 15.48 -4.39 5.22
C TYR A 125 15.01 -3.94 3.83
N LYS A 126 13.94 -3.14 3.80
CA LYS A 126 13.38 -2.63 2.55
C LYS A 126 14.38 -1.76 1.79
N LYS A 127 15.07 -0.88 2.51
CA LYS A 127 16.09 -0.01 1.93
C LYS A 127 17.28 -0.79 1.36
N GLU A 128 17.81 -1.77 2.12
CA GLU A 128 18.95 -2.59 1.69
C GLU A 128 18.65 -3.43 0.44
N ARG A 129 17.39 -3.84 0.26
CA ARG A 129 16.97 -4.78 -0.79
C ARG A 129 16.08 -4.15 -1.86
N ASN A 130 15.88 -2.85 -1.81
CA ASN A 130 14.98 -2.11 -2.70
C ASN A 130 13.58 -2.75 -2.75
N LYS A 131 12.98 -2.96 -1.56
CA LYS A 131 11.70 -3.61 -1.38
C LYS A 131 10.61 -2.63 -0.95
N TYR A 132 9.40 -2.91 -1.39
CA TYR A 132 8.19 -2.13 -1.13
C TYR A 132 7.07 -3.02 -0.63
N ASP A 133 6.37 -2.64 0.43
CA ASP A 133 5.02 -3.14 0.69
C ASP A 133 3.98 -2.32 -0.09
N MET A 134 2.72 -2.73 -0.05
CA MET A 134 1.63 -2.05 -0.77
C MET A 134 1.48 -0.59 -0.33
N THR A 135 1.60 -0.32 0.96
CA THR A 135 1.47 1.02 1.52
C THR A 135 2.64 1.92 1.10
N ASP A 136 3.87 1.38 1.07
CA ASP A 136 5.05 2.11 0.63
C ASP A 136 4.93 2.60 -0.82
N MET A 137 4.32 1.83 -1.69
CA MET A 137 4.10 2.26 -3.09
C MET A 137 3.28 3.54 -3.18
N ILE A 138 2.21 3.66 -2.40
CA ILE A 138 1.39 4.88 -2.36
C ILE A 138 2.15 6.03 -1.71
N VAL A 139 2.89 5.75 -0.62
CA VAL A 139 3.72 6.76 0.07
C VAL A 139 4.76 7.35 -0.89
N ASP A 140 5.48 6.50 -1.62
CA ASP A 140 6.56 6.97 -2.50
C ASP A 140 6.02 7.59 -3.79
N PHE A 141 4.88 7.13 -4.32
CA PHE A 141 4.19 7.85 -5.38
C PHE A 141 3.84 9.28 -4.94
N ASN A 142 3.35 9.46 -3.71
CA ASN A 142 3.02 10.77 -3.18
C ASN A 142 4.24 11.68 -2.96
N LYS A 143 5.44 11.14 -2.88
CA LYS A 143 6.70 11.90 -2.82
C LYS A 143 7.29 12.23 -4.19
N LYS A 144 6.78 11.59 -5.27
CA LYS A 144 7.28 11.79 -6.63
C LYS A 144 7.19 13.27 -7.01
N HIS A 145 8.22 13.77 -7.72
CA HIS A 145 8.22 15.16 -8.17
C HIS A 145 7.02 15.44 -9.09
N TYR A 146 6.41 16.60 -8.95
CA TYR A 146 5.17 16.97 -9.66
C TYR A 146 5.30 16.82 -11.19
N ASP A 147 6.43 17.24 -11.77
CA ASP A 147 6.67 17.17 -13.22
C ASP A 147 6.73 15.74 -13.76
N LEU A 148 7.00 14.78 -12.88
CA LEU A 148 7.05 13.34 -13.21
C LEU A 148 5.71 12.63 -13.01
N MET A 149 4.66 13.35 -12.58
CA MET A 149 3.33 12.79 -12.42
C MET A 149 2.68 12.53 -13.79
N PRO A 150 1.89 11.44 -13.91
CA PRO A 150 1.12 11.20 -15.14
C PRO A 150 0.15 12.34 -15.39
N ASN A 151 -0.05 12.68 -16.65
CA ASN A 151 -1.04 13.67 -17.09
C ASN A 151 -2.27 12.95 -17.61
N PHE A 152 -3.46 13.37 -17.17
CA PHE A 152 -4.73 12.83 -17.61
C PHE A 152 -5.68 13.99 -17.95
N ASP A 153 -6.44 13.87 -19.03
CA ASP A 153 -7.47 14.85 -19.38
C ASP A 153 -8.71 14.71 -18.48
N VAL A 154 -8.97 13.49 -18.02
CA VAL A 154 -10.11 13.16 -17.14
C VAL A 154 -9.68 12.08 -16.14
N VAL A 155 -10.07 12.26 -14.88
CA VAL A 155 -9.88 11.27 -13.82
C VAL A 155 -11.23 10.93 -13.22
N ILE A 156 -11.58 9.65 -13.24
CA ILE A 156 -12.78 9.12 -12.60
C ILE A 156 -12.35 8.18 -11.48
N VAL A 157 -12.83 8.46 -10.28
CA VAL A 157 -12.52 7.67 -9.07
C VAL A 157 -13.75 6.89 -8.66
N ASP A 158 -13.68 5.57 -8.83
CA ASP A 158 -14.72 4.65 -8.41
C ASP A 158 -14.53 4.29 -6.93
N GLU A 159 -15.65 4.08 -6.19
CA GLU A 159 -15.68 3.78 -4.75
C GLU A 159 -14.84 4.77 -3.91
N ALA A 160 -14.94 6.05 -4.24
CA ALA A 160 -14.15 7.11 -3.64
C ALA A 160 -14.31 7.21 -2.11
N GLN A 161 -15.47 6.82 -1.57
CA GLN A 161 -15.77 6.82 -0.13
C GLN A 161 -14.92 5.82 0.67
N ASP A 162 -14.38 4.78 0.01
CA ASP A 162 -13.58 3.72 0.64
C ASP A 162 -12.07 4.04 0.67
N LEU A 163 -11.67 5.15 0.05
CA LEU A 163 -10.27 5.54 -0.01
C LEU A 163 -9.77 6.02 1.36
N SER A 164 -8.61 5.50 1.76
CA SER A 164 -7.88 6.02 2.90
C SER A 164 -7.35 7.44 2.63
N TRP A 165 -6.97 8.16 3.71
CA TRP A 165 -6.34 9.48 3.58
C TRP A 165 -5.12 9.47 2.65
N LEU A 166 -4.26 8.45 2.77
CA LEU A 166 -3.07 8.31 1.93
C LEU A 166 -3.41 8.13 0.44
N GLN A 167 -4.45 7.34 0.15
CA GLN A 167 -4.94 7.14 -1.22
C GLN A 167 -5.61 8.40 -1.77
N TRP A 168 -6.35 9.15 -0.95
CA TRP A 168 -6.88 10.45 -1.34
C TRP A 168 -5.77 11.43 -1.70
N LYS A 169 -4.67 11.47 -0.95
CA LYS A 169 -3.49 12.28 -1.31
C LYS A 169 -2.93 11.92 -2.67
N MET A 170 -2.91 10.64 -3.02
CA MET A 170 -2.50 10.20 -4.35
C MET A 170 -3.46 10.71 -5.43
N VAL A 171 -4.77 10.60 -5.22
CA VAL A 171 -5.80 11.11 -6.14
C VAL A 171 -5.66 12.63 -6.32
N GLU A 172 -5.55 13.40 -5.23
CA GLU A 172 -5.34 14.85 -5.28
C GLU A 172 -4.12 15.22 -6.13
N ARG A 173 -3.01 14.50 -5.98
CA ARG A 173 -1.80 14.76 -6.77
C ARG A 173 -1.98 14.46 -8.25
N VAL A 174 -2.75 13.44 -8.59
CA VAL A 174 -3.08 13.13 -9.99
C VAL A 174 -4.01 14.20 -10.56
N LEU A 175 -5.04 14.61 -9.81
CA LEU A 175 -6.00 15.63 -10.22
C LEU A 175 -5.38 17.01 -10.44
N THR A 176 -4.38 17.40 -9.66
CA THR A 176 -3.72 18.71 -9.81
C THR A 176 -2.95 18.85 -11.11
N LYS A 177 -2.77 17.78 -11.86
CA LYS A 177 -2.10 17.78 -13.16
C LYS A 177 -3.02 17.43 -14.33
N ALA A 178 -4.29 17.13 -14.04
CA ALA A 178 -5.31 16.81 -15.04
C ALA A 178 -5.84 18.07 -15.75
#